data_cc04419bd1074926092ca75c16fb6e38
#
_entry.id   cc04419bd1074926092ca75c16fb6e38
#
_cell.length_a   1.000
_cell.length_b   1.000
_cell.length_c   1.000
_cell.angle_alpha   90.00
_cell.angle_beta   90.00
_cell.angle_gamma   90.00
#
_symmetry.space_group_name_H-M   'P 1'
#
loop_
_entity.id
_entity.type
_entity.pdbx_description
1 polymer ?
#
loop_
_entity_poly.entity_id
_entity_poly.type
_entity_poly.pdbx_seq_one_letter_code
_entity_poly.pdbx_strand_id
1 'polypeptide(L)' 'MYNSNYIAERIKKLAQTKGVSVKKVLEDVSLGRNTMSNFKNSMPKADNLAKIADYLDCSIDYLMGRTDKPEINK' A
#
# COMPACT_ATOMS: atom_id res chain seq x y z
N MET A 1 5.32 -14.85 -8.22
CA MET A 1 3.97 -14.70 -7.67
C MET A 1 3.96 -13.57 -6.67
N TYR A 2 2.86 -12.86 -6.57
CA TYR A 2 2.77 -11.70 -5.69
C TYR A 2 2.58 -12.12 -4.24
N ASN A 3 3.18 -11.36 -3.34
CA ASN A 3 3.22 -11.69 -1.90
C ASN A 3 2.67 -10.51 -1.11
N SER A 4 1.68 -10.78 -0.26
CA SER A 4 1.04 -9.72 0.52
C SER A 4 1.99 -9.07 1.53
N ASN A 5 2.94 -9.82 2.07
CA ASN A 5 3.96 -9.25 2.95
C ASN A 5 4.83 -8.22 2.22
N TYR A 6 5.15 -8.51 0.97
CA TYR A 6 5.93 -7.60 0.13
C TYR A 6 5.15 -6.30 -0.11
N ILE A 7 3.85 -6.43 -0.35
CA ILE A 7 2.97 -5.27 -0.53
C ILE A 7 2.97 -4.41 0.74
N ALA A 8 2.84 -5.05 1.89
CA ALA A 8 2.85 -4.35 3.18
C ALA A 8 4.16 -3.60 3.38
N GLU A 9 5.29 -4.20 3.04
CA GLU A 9 6.59 -3.55 3.18
C GLU A 9 6.73 -2.37 2.22
N ARG A 10 6.22 -2.49 0.99
CA ARG A 10 6.23 -1.38 0.04
C ARG A 10 5.42 -0.21 0.56
N ILE A 11 4.26 -0.48 1.15
CA ILE A 11 3.41 0.56 1.73
C ILE A 11 4.16 1.25 2.87
N LYS A 12 4.77 0.49 3.78
CA LYS A 12 5.52 1.04 4.90
C LYS A 12 6.67 1.92 4.43
N LYS A 13 7.43 1.43 3.45
CA LYS A 13 8.58 2.15 2.93
C LYS A 13 8.16 3.47 2.29
N LEU A 14 7.11 3.44 1.49
CA LEU A 14 6.65 4.63 0.79
C LEU A 14 6.04 5.65 1.76
N ALA A 15 5.28 5.18 2.75
CA ALA A 15 4.75 6.05 3.79
C ALA A 15 5.88 6.75 4.54
N GLN A 16 6.93 6.01 4.89
CA GLN A 16 8.09 6.58 5.57
C GLN A 16 8.77 7.64 4.71
N THR A 17 8.91 7.38 3.41
CA THR A 17 9.50 8.33 2.47
C THR A 17 8.68 9.61 2.41
N LYS A 18 7.37 9.51 2.53
CA LYS A 18 6.49 10.68 2.48
C LYS A 18 6.28 11.33 3.84
N GLY A 19 6.89 10.79 4.88
CA GLY A 19 6.84 11.38 6.22
C GLY A 19 5.54 11.14 6.95
N VAL A 20 4.81 10.09 6.62
CA VAL A 20 3.56 9.73 7.30
C VAL A 20 3.67 8.33 7.88
N SER A 21 2.94 8.06 8.97
CA SER A 21 2.90 6.73 9.53
C SER A 21 1.89 5.86 8.79
N VAL A 22 2.10 4.54 8.82
CA VAL A 22 1.15 3.61 8.23
C VAL A 22 -0.23 3.75 8.90
N LYS A 23 -0.24 3.96 10.22
CA LYS A 23 -1.49 4.19 10.95
C LYS A 23 -2.24 5.38 10.37
N LYS A 24 -1.54 6.47 10.09
CA LYS A 24 -2.15 7.67 9.52
C LYS A 24 -2.71 7.39 8.13
N VAL A 25 -1.99 6.63 7.31
CA VAL A 25 -2.47 6.24 5.99
C VAL A 25 -3.78 5.47 6.10
N LEU A 26 -3.83 4.47 6.98
CA LEU A 26 -5.03 3.65 7.14
C LEU A 26 -6.21 4.47 7.64
N GLU A 27 -5.97 5.39 8.57
CA GLU A 27 -7.04 6.26 9.07
C GLU A 27 -7.59 7.17 7.97
N ASP A 28 -6.71 7.76 7.19
CA ASP A 28 -7.10 8.71 6.17
C ASP A 28 -7.84 8.05 5.00
N VAL A 29 -7.54 6.79 4.71
CA VAL A 29 -8.26 6.05 3.66
C VAL A 29 -9.43 5.24 4.24
N SER A 30 -9.74 5.42 5.51
CA SER A 30 -10.88 4.78 6.19
C SER A 30 -10.77 3.26 6.24
N LEU A 31 -9.57 2.72 6.38
CA LEU A 31 -9.35 1.30 6.58
C LEU A 31 -9.06 1.01 8.05
N GLY A 32 -9.42 -0.19 8.50
CA GLY A 32 -9.25 -0.58 9.89
C GLY A 32 -7.79 -0.77 10.28
N ARG A 33 -7.53 -0.69 11.62
CA ARG A 33 -6.18 -0.85 12.16
C ARG A 33 -5.55 -2.18 11.81
N ASN A 34 -6.37 -3.22 11.65
CA ASN A 34 -5.89 -4.57 11.42
C ASN A 34 -5.57 -4.84 9.96
N THR A 35 -5.75 -3.85 9.08
CA THR A 35 -5.54 -4.02 7.65
C THR A 35 -4.12 -4.51 7.35
N MET A 36 -3.11 -3.89 7.94
CA MET A 36 -1.73 -4.29 7.70
C MET A 36 -1.43 -5.68 8.26
N SER A 37 -2.02 -6.03 9.39
CA SER A 37 -1.87 -7.37 9.95
C SER A 37 -2.51 -8.41 9.04
N ASN A 38 -3.64 -8.09 8.43
CA ASN A 38 -4.32 -9.00 7.51
C ASN A 38 -3.50 -9.26 6.24
N PHE A 39 -2.65 -8.31 5.85
CA PHE A 39 -1.77 -8.49 4.69
C PHE A 39 -0.78 -9.66 4.89
N LYS A 40 -0.53 -10.07 6.12
CA LYS A 40 0.34 -11.21 6.40
C LYS A 40 -0.31 -12.53 6.00
N ASN A 41 -1.64 -12.57 5.97
CA ASN A 41 -2.39 -13.80 5.75
C ASN A 41 -3.16 -13.82 4.44
N SER A 42 -3.46 -12.66 3.86
CA SER A 42 -4.24 -12.60 2.64
C SER A 42 -3.91 -11.36 1.84
N MET A 43 -4.14 -11.44 0.54
CA MET A 43 -3.95 -10.28 -0.34
C MET A 43 -5.02 -9.25 -0.08
N PRO A 44 -4.67 -7.96 -0.12
CA PRO A 44 -5.66 -6.90 0.02
C PRO A 44 -6.60 -6.88 -1.18
N LYS A 45 -7.81 -6.38 -0.95
CA LYS A 45 -8.75 -6.16 -2.05
C LYS A 45 -8.24 -5.05 -2.95
N ALA A 46 -8.59 -5.14 -4.24
CA ALA A 46 -8.11 -4.18 -5.23
C ALA A 46 -8.54 -2.75 -4.90
N ASP A 47 -9.76 -2.54 -4.41
CA ASP A 47 -10.24 -1.21 -4.08
C ASP A 47 -9.50 -0.64 -2.87
N ASN A 48 -9.18 -1.46 -1.87
CA ASN A 48 -8.40 -1.01 -0.73
C ASN A 48 -6.99 -0.63 -1.16
N LEU A 49 -6.38 -1.44 -2.02
CA LEU A 49 -5.05 -1.18 -2.53
C LEU A 49 -5.02 0.11 -3.36
N ALA A 50 -6.07 0.32 -4.16
CA ALA A 50 -6.19 1.54 -4.95
C ALA A 50 -6.27 2.79 -4.08
N LYS A 51 -7.04 2.72 -2.98
CA LYS A 51 -7.15 3.83 -2.04
C LYS A 51 -5.79 4.18 -1.43
N ILE A 52 -5.04 3.17 -1.03
CA ILE A 52 -3.70 3.38 -0.45
C ILE A 52 -2.76 3.96 -1.49
N ALA A 53 -2.80 3.43 -2.71
CA ALA A 53 -1.95 3.93 -3.80
C ALA A 53 -2.27 5.39 -4.11
N ASP A 54 -3.55 5.74 -4.17
CA ASP A 54 -3.96 7.13 -4.42
C ASP A 54 -3.48 8.05 -3.31
N TYR A 55 -3.60 7.62 -2.07
CA TYR A 55 -3.17 8.41 -0.92
C TYR A 55 -1.66 8.66 -0.96
N LEU A 56 -0.90 7.63 -1.31
CA LEU A 56 0.56 7.71 -1.36
C LEU A 56 1.08 8.24 -2.69
N ASP A 57 0.18 8.55 -3.62
CA ASP A 57 0.51 9.09 -4.94
C ASP A 57 1.47 8.17 -5.69
N CYS A 58 1.14 6.89 -5.71
CA CYS A 58 1.92 5.89 -6.42
C CYS A 58 1.02 4.97 -7.22
N SER A 59 1.61 4.15 -8.07
CA SER A 59 0.85 3.18 -8.86
C SER A 59 0.59 1.91 -8.04
N ILE A 60 -0.51 1.23 -8.37
CA ILE A 60 -0.80 -0.09 -7.81
C ILE A 60 0.29 -1.08 -8.23
N ASP A 61 0.79 -0.95 -9.45
CA ASP A 61 1.87 -1.82 -9.94
C ASP A 61 3.11 -1.72 -9.05
N TYR A 62 3.43 -0.52 -8.57
CA TYR A 62 4.56 -0.35 -7.65
C TYR A 62 4.30 -1.11 -6.35
N LEU A 63 3.11 -0.97 -5.78
CA LEU A 63 2.76 -1.66 -4.53
C LEU A 63 2.78 -3.18 -4.71
N MET A 64 2.37 -3.65 -5.87
CA MET A 64 2.38 -5.09 -6.17
C MET A 64 3.77 -5.63 -6.47
N GLY A 65 4.77 -4.77 -6.65
CA GLY A 65 6.10 -5.19 -6.99
C GLY A 65 6.31 -5.47 -8.48
N ARG A 66 5.40 -5.00 -9.32
CA ARG A 66 5.49 -5.20 -10.77
C ARG A 66 6.41 -4.19 -11.43
N THR A 67 6.71 -3.11 -10.75
CA THR A 67 7.63 -2.08 -11.24
C THR A 67 8.37 -1.48 -10.05
N ASP A 68 9.57 -0.98 -10.29
CA ASP A 68 10.34 -0.26 -9.27
C ASP A 68 10.06 1.25 -9.29
N LYS A 69 9.24 1.70 -10.24
CA LYS A 69 8.90 3.11 -10.37
C LYS A 69 7.56 3.39 -9.73
N PRO A 70 7.50 4.26 -8.73
CA PRO A 70 6.24 4.55 -8.04
C PRO A 70 5.28 5.43 -8.85
N GLU A 71 5.75 6.08 -9.90
CA GLU A 71 4.93 7.02 -10.66
C GLU A 71 3.70 6.34 -11.25
N ILE A 72 2.58 7.07 -11.21
CA ILE A 72 1.36 6.59 -11.84
C ILE A 72 1.53 6.64 -13.34
N ASN A 73 1.30 5.51 -13.98
CA ASN A 73 1.41 5.41 -15.43
C ASN A 73 0.09 5.87 -16.05
N LYS A 74 0.14 6.98 -16.71
CA LYS A 74 -1.05 7.56 -17.37
C LYS A 74 -1.06 7.31 -18.85
#